data_ee6b200769ce48e88f113072fe1194e6
#
_entry.id   ee6b200769ce48e88f113072fe1194e6
#
_cell.length_a   1.000
_cell.length_b   1.000
_cell.length_c   1.000
_cell.angle_alpha   90.00
_cell.angle_beta   90.00
_cell.angle_gamma   90.00
#
_symmetry.space_group_name_H-M   'P 1'
#
loop_
_entity.id
_entity.type
_entity.pdbx_description
1 polymer ?
#
loop_
_entity_poly.entity_id
_entity_poly.type
_entity_poly.pdbx_seq_one_letter_code
_entity_poly.pdbx_strand_id
1 'polypeptide(L)' 'MLNQINLARIDLNLLVLFEVVLQERHVGRAAEKLNLSPSVVSHGLGRLRRLL' A
#
# COMPACT_ATOMS: atom_id res chain seq x y z
N MET A 1 14.85 1.90 13.02
CA MET A 1 15.80 1.20 12.14
C MET A 1 15.09 0.10 11.38
N LEU A 2 15.51 -0.12 10.16
CA LEU A 2 14.86 -1.14 9.32
C LEU A 2 15.02 -2.54 9.90
N ASN A 3 16.09 -2.80 10.61
CA ASN A 3 16.27 -4.13 11.21
C ASN A 3 15.31 -4.40 12.35
N GLN A 4 14.61 -3.36 12.81
CA GLN A 4 13.57 -3.52 13.83
C GLN A 4 12.24 -3.89 13.20
N ILE A 5 12.12 -3.74 11.90
CA ILE A 5 10.90 -4.05 11.19
C ILE A 5 10.96 -5.51 10.76
N ASN A 6 9.99 -6.28 11.18
CA ASN A 6 9.90 -7.66 10.74
C ASN A 6 9.32 -7.68 9.32
N LEU A 7 10.20 -7.79 8.34
CA LEU A 7 9.80 -7.74 6.94
C LEU A 7 8.85 -8.88 6.57
N ALA A 8 8.88 -9.99 7.31
CA ALA A 8 7.97 -11.09 7.04
C ALA A 8 6.52 -10.71 7.36
N ARG A 9 6.32 -9.70 8.21
CA ARG A 9 4.97 -9.24 8.56
C ARG A 9 4.47 -8.15 7.64
N ILE A 10 5.35 -7.60 6.81
CA ILE A 10 4.98 -6.56 5.85
C ILE A 10 4.86 -7.21 4.49
N ASP A 11 3.66 -7.14 3.93
CA ASP A 11 3.45 -7.58 2.57
C ASP A 11 4.12 -6.58 1.64
N LEU A 12 5.10 -7.05 0.87
CA LEU A 12 5.81 -6.18 -0.06
C LEU A 12 4.88 -5.53 -1.08
N ASN A 13 3.77 -6.19 -1.39
CA ASN A 13 2.76 -5.61 -2.27
C ASN A 13 2.13 -4.37 -1.67
N LEU A 14 2.08 -4.28 -0.33
CA LEU A 14 1.57 -3.07 0.33
C LEU A 14 2.51 -1.89 0.09
N LEU A 15 3.81 -2.15 0.02
CA LEU A 15 4.78 -1.08 -0.25
C LEU A 15 4.65 -0.58 -1.67
N VAL A 16 4.43 -1.49 -2.62
CA VAL A 16 4.18 -1.10 -4.02
C VAL A 16 2.92 -0.27 -4.12
N LEU A 17 1.87 -0.71 -3.44
CA LEU A 17 0.60 0.00 -3.40
C LEU A 17 0.78 1.41 -2.86
N PHE A 18 1.53 1.54 -1.76
CA PHE A 18 1.78 2.82 -1.14
C PHE A 18 2.53 3.76 -2.09
N GLU A 19 3.55 3.22 -2.78
CA GLU A 19 4.32 4.01 -3.73
C GLU A 19 3.44 4.54 -4.85
N VAL A 20 2.58 3.69 -5.40
CA VAL A 20 1.71 4.11 -6.50
C VAL A 20 0.72 5.16 -6.03
N VAL A 21 0.17 4.99 -4.82
CA VAL A 21 -0.76 5.97 -4.27
C VAL A 21 -0.08 7.32 -4.10
N LEU A 22 1.17 7.32 -3.62
CA LEU A 22 1.93 8.56 -3.48
C LEU A 22 2.19 9.24 -4.82
N GLN A 23 2.51 8.45 -5.84
CA GLN A 23 2.76 8.99 -7.17
C GLN A 23 1.51 9.61 -7.77
N GLU A 24 0.40 8.89 -7.65
CA GLU A 24 -0.85 9.35 -8.27
C GLU A 24 -1.59 10.38 -7.42
N ARG A 25 -1.34 10.37 -6.13
CA ARG A 25 -2.02 11.23 -5.16
C ARG A 25 -3.54 11.10 -5.22
N HIS A 26 -4.01 9.95 -5.67
CA HIS A 26 -5.42 9.69 -5.82
C HIS A 26 -5.66 8.20 -5.81
N VAL A 27 -6.47 7.75 -4.85
CA VAL A 27 -6.70 6.32 -4.66
C VAL A 27 -7.32 5.67 -5.89
N GLY A 28 -8.28 6.33 -6.51
CA GLY A 28 -8.92 5.80 -7.70
C GLY A 28 -7.96 5.59 -8.85
N ARG A 29 -7.08 6.55 -9.08
CA ARG A 29 -6.08 6.43 -10.14
C ARG A 29 -5.05 5.36 -9.84
N ALA A 30 -4.65 5.26 -8.57
CA ALA A 30 -3.71 4.22 -8.16
C ALA A 30 -4.33 2.85 -8.38
N ALA A 31 -5.61 2.70 -8.06
CA ALA A 31 -6.31 1.45 -8.26
C ALA A 31 -6.33 1.07 -9.74
N GLU A 32 -6.63 2.04 -10.61
CA GLU A 32 -6.62 1.78 -12.04
C GLU A 32 -5.25 1.31 -12.51
N LYS A 33 -4.20 2.00 -12.06
CA LYS A 33 -2.85 1.67 -12.47
C LYS A 33 -2.45 0.28 -12.00
N LEU A 34 -2.93 -0.14 -10.84
CA LEU A 34 -2.63 -1.44 -10.27
C LEU A 34 -3.63 -2.51 -10.70
N ASN A 35 -4.65 -2.13 -11.45
CA ASN A 35 -5.70 -3.05 -11.89
C ASN A 35 -6.47 -3.62 -10.70
N LEU A 36 -6.73 -2.78 -9.71
CA LEU A 36 -7.44 -3.15 -8.50
C LEU A 36 -8.65 -2.23 -8.32
N SER A 37 -9.57 -2.63 -7.42
CA SER A 37 -10.67 -1.75 -7.07
C SER A 37 -10.21 -0.72 -6.04
N PRO A 38 -10.85 0.46 -6.01
CA PRO A 38 -10.48 1.46 -4.99
C PRO A 38 -10.64 0.96 -3.56
N SER A 39 -11.64 0.11 -3.30
CA SER A 39 -11.82 -0.41 -1.95
C SER A 39 -10.69 -1.34 -1.54
N VAL A 40 -10.14 -2.11 -2.49
CA VAL A 40 -8.99 -2.96 -2.21
C VAL A 40 -7.78 -2.11 -1.87
N VAL A 41 -7.57 -1.02 -2.62
CA VAL A 41 -6.46 -0.11 -2.35
C VAL A 41 -6.61 0.54 -0.98
N SER A 42 -7.80 1.02 -0.65
CA SER A 42 -8.05 1.64 0.65
C SER A 42 -7.84 0.65 1.78
N HIS A 43 -8.28 -0.59 1.59
CA HIS A 43 -8.09 -1.65 2.58
C HIS A 43 -6.59 -1.92 2.81
N GLY A 44 -5.83 -1.99 1.72
CA GLY A 44 -4.39 -2.19 1.81
C GLY A 44 -3.69 -1.05 2.53
N LEU A 45 -4.08 0.18 2.25
CA LEU A 45 -3.52 1.34 2.95
C LEU A 45 -3.83 1.30 4.43
N GLY A 46 -5.03 0.86 4.80
CA GLY A 46 -5.40 0.71 6.20
C GLY A 46 -4.54 -0.32 6.90
N ARG A 47 -4.26 -1.43 6.23
CA ARG A 47 -3.39 -2.46 6.79
C ARG A 47 -1.97 -1.95 6.98
N LEU A 48 -1.46 -1.23 5.99
CA LEU A 48 -0.11 -0.67 6.07
C LEU A 48 0.00 0.30 7.25
N ARG A 49 -1.01 1.14 7.41
CA ARG A 49 -1.00 2.11 8.50
C ARG A 49 -0.98 1.42 9.87
N ARG A 50 -1.63 0.28 9.99
CA ARG A 50 -1.64 -0.46 11.25
C ARG A 50 -0.29 -1.14 11.53
N LEU A 51 0.46 -1.44 10.49
CA LEU A 51 1.78 -2.06 10.64
C LEU A 51 2.86 -1.04 11.01
N LEU A 52 2.63 0.21 10.72
CA LEU A 52 3.57 1.28 11.04
C LEU A 52 3.22 1.93 12.35
#